data_056bdede668ea7eff2a91871267bd4f3
#
_entry.id   056bdede668ea7eff2a91871267bd4f3
#
_cell.length_a   1.000
_cell.length_b   1.000
_cell.length_c   1.000
_cell.angle_alpha   90.00
_cell.angle_beta   90.00
_cell.angle_gamma   90.00
#
_symmetry.space_group_name_H-M   'P 1'
#
loop_
_entity.id
_entity.type
_entity.pdbx_description
1 polymer ?
#
loop_
_entity_poly.entity_id
_entity_poly.type
_entity_poly.pdbx_seq_one_letter_code
_entity_poly.pdbx_strand_id
1 'polypeptide(L)'
;MLEKIGIKMISVPLLGDGPDLNLIENLLETDETIKGIICVPKHSNPTGETYSKDTIEGLARIAKKDFKIIFDNAYASHDFAPTKKLPNIEKIFIENNSHDSLVMLGSTSKISLAGSGLAFISLSPENMKNFIEYFSKFSLGSDKVNQARHVRGFPSKKALTEHMKKLAVILKPKFDLVEEKLESLPSEIAKWT
;
A
#
# COMPACT_ATOMS: atom_id res chain seq x y z
N MET A 1 -2.88 -15.86 -4.23
CA MET A 1 -1.63 -16.04 -5.02
C MET A 1 -0.49 -16.56 -4.14
N LEU A 2 -0.24 -15.97 -2.97
CA LEU A 2 0.82 -16.41 -2.03
C LEU A 2 0.64 -17.85 -1.55
N GLU A 3 -0.58 -18.27 -1.24
CA GLU A 3 -0.88 -19.65 -0.86
C GLU A 3 -0.51 -20.69 -1.94
N LYS A 4 -0.57 -20.31 -3.22
CA LYS A 4 -0.17 -21.19 -4.34
C LYS A 4 1.33 -21.46 -4.38
N ILE A 5 2.14 -20.65 -3.70
CA ILE A 5 3.59 -20.86 -3.54
C ILE A 5 3.95 -21.32 -2.13
N GLY A 6 2.96 -21.82 -1.37
CA GLY A 6 3.17 -22.42 -0.06
C GLY A 6 3.23 -21.45 1.13
N ILE A 7 2.87 -20.17 0.93
CA ILE A 7 2.81 -19.20 2.02
C ILE A 7 1.41 -19.26 2.65
N LYS A 8 1.35 -19.60 3.94
CA LYS A 8 0.12 -19.57 4.71
C LYS A 8 -0.23 -18.11 5.07
N MET A 9 -1.49 -17.73 4.87
CA MET A 9 -2.00 -16.39 5.21
C MET A 9 -2.81 -16.44 6.50
N ILE A 10 -2.59 -15.45 7.36
CA ILE A 10 -3.36 -15.21 8.58
C ILE A 10 -4.00 -13.83 8.45
N SER A 11 -5.31 -13.74 8.64
CA SER A 11 -6.01 -12.45 8.61
C SER A 11 -5.83 -11.71 9.92
N VAL A 12 -5.49 -10.42 9.84
CA VAL A 12 -5.45 -9.49 10.96
C VAL A 12 -6.57 -8.46 10.77
N PRO A 13 -7.46 -8.26 11.76
CA PRO A 13 -8.51 -7.25 11.69
C PRO A 13 -7.94 -5.84 11.55
N LEU A 14 -8.69 -4.98 10.84
CA LEU A 14 -8.46 -3.54 10.79
C LEU A 14 -9.36 -2.87 11.83
N LEU A 15 -8.84 -1.89 12.55
CA LEU A 15 -9.49 -1.22 13.67
C LEU A 15 -9.88 0.25 13.36
N GLY A 16 -10.03 0.58 12.06
CA GLY A 16 -10.43 1.91 11.60
C GLY A 16 -9.26 2.86 11.30
N ASP A 17 -8.07 2.56 11.81
CA ASP A 17 -6.86 3.35 11.56
C ASP A 17 -5.61 2.48 11.32
N GLY A 18 -5.85 1.19 11.07
CA GLY A 18 -4.84 0.19 10.72
C GLY A 18 -5.08 -1.16 11.38
N PRO A 19 -4.15 -2.11 11.26
CA PRO A 19 -4.28 -3.45 11.78
C PRO A 19 -4.17 -3.50 13.32
N ASP A 20 -4.76 -4.53 13.91
CA ASP A 20 -4.65 -4.82 15.34
C ASP A 20 -3.20 -5.16 15.72
N LEU A 21 -2.50 -4.17 16.27
CA LEU A 21 -1.10 -4.30 16.68
C LEU A 21 -0.92 -5.32 17.81
N ASN A 22 -1.85 -5.40 18.76
CA ASN A 22 -1.76 -6.34 19.87
C ASN A 22 -1.85 -7.78 19.37
N LEU A 23 -2.74 -8.04 18.42
CA LEU A 23 -2.83 -9.36 17.78
C LEU A 23 -1.53 -9.70 17.02
N ILE A 24 -0.94 -8.73 16.30
CA ILE A 24 0.32 -8.95 15.58
C ILE A 24 1.44 -9.29 16.58
N GLU A 25 1.58 -8.56 17.66
CA GLU A 25 2.59 -8.81 18.69
C GLU A 25 2.45 -10.23 19.27
N ASN A 26 1.23 -10.61 19.68
CA ASN A 26 0.94 -11.95 20.19
C ASN A 26 1.27 -13.06 19.18
N LEU A 27 0.93 -12.85 17.90
CA LEU A 27 1.25 -13.80 16.85
C LEU A 27 2.77 -13.96 16.67
N LEU A 28 3.53 -12.87 16.71
CA LEU A 28 4.99 -12.89 16.56
C LEU A 28 5.72 -13.48 17.78
N GLU A 29 5.08 -13.48 18.96
CA GLU A 29 5.60 -14.14 20.15
C GLU A 29 5.35 -15.65 20.16
N THR A 30 4.25 -16.08 19.54
CA THR A 30 3.80 -17.48 19.58
C THR A 30 4.17 -18.31 18.37
N ASP A 31 4.46 -17.66 17.21
CA ASP A 31 4.76 -18.34 15.96
C ASP A 31 5.95 -17.69 15.21
N GLU A 32 7.11 -18.29 15.34
CA GLU A 32 8.34 -17.86 14.67
C GLU A 32 8.32 -18.08 13.15
N THR A 33 7.35 -18.81 12.61
CA THR A 33 7.21 -19.03 11.18
C THR A 33 6.60 -17.83 10.45
N ILE A 34 6.02 -16.86 11.17
CA ILE A 34 5.49 -15.63 10.59
C ILE A 34 6.65 -14.73 10.16
N LYS A 35 6.70 -14.41 8.85
CA LYS A 35 7.83 -13.68 8.25
C LYS A 35 7.48 -12.30 7.72
N GLY A 36 6.21 -11.90 7.75
CA GLY A 36 5.83 -10.57 7.32
C GLY A 36 4.34 -10.30 7.37
N ILE A 37 4.00 -9.05 7.12
CA ILE A 37 2.64 -8.58 6.95
C ILE A 37 2.54 -7.73 5.68
N ILE A 38 1.42 -7.83 4.97
CA ILE A 38 1.09 -6.97 3.84
C ILE A 38 0.01 -5.99 4.29
N CYS A 39 0.29 -4.71 4.13
CA CYS A 39 -0.54 -3.60 4.55
C CYS A 39 -0.87 -2.69 3.38
N VAL A 40 -2.09 -2.15 3.33
CA VAL A 40 -2.48 -1.07 2.42
C VAL A 40 -2.71 0.18 3.26
N PRO A 41 -1.71 1.06 3.41
CA PRO A 41 -1.74 2.09 4.46
C PRO A 41 -2.67 3.27 4.16
N LYS A 42 -3.13 3.41 2.92
CA LYS A 42 -4.06 4.47 2.54
C LYS A 42 -5.07 3.98 1.51
N HIS A 43 -6.34 4.34 1.74
CA HIS A 43 -7.46 3.90 0.92
C HIS A 43 -7.49 2.37 0.77
N SER A 44 -7.37 1.67 1.90
CA SER A 44 -7.33 0.21 1.94
C SER A 44 -8.52 -0.40 1.20
N ASN A 45 -8.28 -1.38 0.36
CA ASN A 45 -9.32 -2.10 -0.35
C ASN A 45 -9.63 -3.41 0.41
N PRO A 46 -10.87 -3.65 0.87
CA PRO A 46 -12.11 -2.95 0.54
C PRO A 46 -12.53 -1.84 1.53
N THR A 47 -11.87 -1.68 2.68
CA THR A 47 -12.39 -0.91 3.82
C THR A 47 -12.28 0.62 3.68
N GLY A 48 -11.46 1.12 2.77
CA GLY A 48 -11.21 2.56 2.61
C GLY A 48 -10.34 3.20 3.69
N GLU A 49 -9.91 2.45 4.70
CA GLU A 49 -9.14 2.95 5.84
C GLU A 49 -7.81 3.59 5.43
N THR A 50 -7.39 4.56 6.24
CA THR A 50 -6.06 5.18 6.15
C THR A 50 -5.40 5.10 7.52
N TYR A 51 -4.22 4.49 7.56
CA TYR A 51 -3.49 4.25 8.80
C TYR A 51 -3.11 5.55 9.52
N SER A 52 -3.19 5.52 10.84
CA SER A 52 -2.71 6.61 11.68
C SER A 52 -1.18 6.62 11.76
N LYS A 53 -0.64 7.75 12.23
CA LYS A 53 0.79 7.84 12.53
C LYS A 53 1.18 6.86 13.62
N ASP A 54 0.35 6.73 14.66
CA ASP A 54 0.60 5.85 15.79
C ASP A 54 0.62 4.38 15.38
N THR A 55 -0.26 3.98 14.46
CA THR A 55 -0.25 2.64 13.88
C THR A 55 1.04 2.36 13.10
N ILE A 56 1.51 3.31 12.29
CA ILE A 56 2.76 3.15 11.53
C ILE A 56 3.97 3.11 12.46
N GLU A 57 4.01 3.93 13.50
CA GLU A 57 5.03 3.88 14.54
C GLU A 57 4.98 2.55 15.33
N GLY A 58 3.78 2.05 15.63
CA GLY A 58 3.58 0.75 16.24
C GLY A 58 4.15 -0.38 15.39
N LEU A 59 3.81 -0.42 14.11
CA LEU A 59 4.37 -1.39 13.17
C LEU A 59 5.90 -1.30 13.10
N ALA A 60 6.48 -0.10 13.09
CA ALA A 60 7.93 0.08 13.08
C ALA A 60 8.60 -0.44 14.36
N ARG A 61 7.93 -0.33 15.54
CA ARG A 61 8.43 -0.89 16.82
C ARG A 61 8.34 -2.41 16.88
N ILE A 62 7.27 -2.99 16.36
CA ILE A 62 7.06 -4.45 16.33
C ILE A 62 8.03 -5.12 15.35
N ALA A 63 8.53 -4.40 14.36
CA ALA A 63 9.37 -4.93 13.30
C ALA A 63 10.66 -5.58 13.86
N LYS A 64 10.82 -6.87 13.62
CA LYS A 64 12.03 -7.66 13.95
C LYS A 64 12.86 -7.87 12.68
N LYS A 65 14.13 -8.19 12.83
CA LYS A 65 15.08 -8.36 11.71
C LYS A 65 14.56 -9.27 10.58
N ASP A 66 13.87 -10.36 10.93
CA ASP A 66 13.38 -11.35 9.97
C ASP A 66 11.89 -11.22 9.64
N PHE A 67 11.27 -10.12 10.10
CA PHE A 67 9.86 -9.82 9.83
C PHE A 67 9.76 -8.64 8.86
N LYS A 68 9.11 -8.83 7.72
CA LYS A 68 8.95 -7.78 6.68
C LYS A 68 7.57 -7.14 6.76
N ILE A 69 7.55 -5.83 6.72
CA ILE A 69 6.32 -5.04 6.63
C ILE A 69 6.25 -4.46 5.23
N ILE A 70 5.30 -4.99 4.45
CA ILE A 70 5.13 -4.64 3.04
C ILE A 70 3.96 -3.66 2.94
N PHE A 71 4.25 -2.40 2.63
CA PHE A 71 3.24 -1.39 2.36
C PHE A 71 2.94 -1.32 0.86
N ASP A 72 1.73 -1.68 0.47
CA ASP A 72 1.22 -1.47 -0.88
C ASP A 72 0.53 -0.10 -0.98
N ASN A 73 1.20 0.83 -1.63
CA ASN A 73 0.75 2.22 -1.82
C ASN A 73 0.06 2.44 -3.18
N ALA A 74 -0.59 1.44 -3.75
CA ALA A 74 -1.24 1.55 -5.06
C ALA A 74 -2.31 2.65 -5.12
N TYR A 75 -2.95 2.98 -4.00
CA TYR A 75 -4.05 3.95 -3.92
C TYR A 75 -3.68 5.28 -3.26
N ALA A 76 -2.46 5.49 -2.84
CA ALA A 76 -2.04 6.65 -2.03
C ALA A 76 -2.33 8.03 -2.67
N SER A 77 -2.51 8.09 -3.99
CA SER A 77 -2.78 9.34 -4.74
C SER A 77 -4.25 9.54 -5.11
N HIS A 78 -5.18 8.70 -4.65
CA HIS A 78 -6.59 8.68 -5.09
C HIS A 78 -7.51 9.47 -4.15
N ASP A 79 -7.11 10.67 -3.75
CA ASP A 79 -7.90 11.54 -2.89
C ASP A 79 -9.04 12.21 -3.68
N PHE A 80 -10.29 12.04 -3.25
CA PHE A 80 -11.45 12.76 -3.78
C PHE A 80 -11.67 14.11 -3.08
N ALA A 81 -11.14 14.25 -1.86
CA ALA A 81 -11.17 15.45 -1.03
C ALA A 81 -9.86 15.52 -0.23
N PRO A 82 -9.57 16.62 0.49
CA PRO A 82 -8.48 16.64 1.45
C PRO A 82 -8.64 15.53 2.49
N THR A 83 -7.73 14.57 2.49
CA THR A 83 -7.74 13.41 3.39
C THR A 83 -6.55 13.43 4.33
N LYS A 84 -6.55 12.54 5.33
CA LYS A 84 -5.37 12.30 6.18
C LYS A 84 -4.16 12.00 5.29
N LYS A 85 -3.09 12.74 5.51
CA LYS A 85 -1.80 12.45 4.86
C LYS A 85 -1.09 11.35 5.63
N LEU A 86 -0.58 10.38 4.90
CA LEU A 86 0.36 9.44 5.50
C LEU A 86 1.60 10.20 6.02
N PRO A 87 2.14 9.84 7.18
CA PRO A 87 3.42 10.33 7.62
C PRO A 87 4.53 9.85 6.69
N ASN A 88 5.75 10.36 6.88
CA ASN A 88 6.90 9.80 6.19
C ASN A 88 7.25 8.44 6.81
N ILE A 89 6.72 7.36 6.21
CA ILE A 89 6.87 5.99 6.69
C ILE A 89 8.35 5.60 6.79
N GLU A 90 9.13 5.87 5.76
CA GLU A 90 10.55 5.51 5.72
C GLU A 90 11.32 6.17 6.87
N LYS A 91 11.07 7.47 7.13
CA LYS A 91 11.68 8.19 8.24
C LYS A 91 11.35 7.53 9.59
N ILE A 92 10.08 7.15 9.79
CA ILE A 92 9.65 6.47 11.02
C ILE A 92 10.40 5.15 11.21
N PHE A 93 10.54 4.35 10.17
CA PHE A 93 11.26 3.07 10.24
C PHE A 93 12.76 3.25 10.48
N ILE A 94 13.37 4.30 9.91
CA ILE A 94 14.78 4.65 10.18
C ILE A 94 14.94 5.05 11.66
N GLU A 95 14.08 5.92 12.18
CA GLU A 95 14.12 6.40 13.57
C GLU A 95 13.89 5.27 14.59
N ASN A 96 13.18 4.20 14.20
CA ASN A 96 12.96 3.01 15.01
C ASN A 96 14.00 1.88 14.77
N ASN A 97 15.07 2.12 14.02
CA ASN A 97 16.08 1.13 13.64
C ASN A 97 15.49 -0.14 12.97
N SER A 98 14.39 -0.01 12.28
CA SER A 98 13.66 -1.10 11.61
C SER A 98 13.59 -0.95 10.08
N HIS A 99 14.45 -0.11 9.49
CA HIS A 99 14.44 0.16 8.05
C HIS A 99 14.60 -1.11 7.20
N ASP A 100 15.36 -2.10 7.68
CA ASP A 100 15.53 -3.38 6.99
C ASP A 100 14.26 -4.26 6.99
N SER A 101 13.29 -3.95 7.82
CA SER A 101 11.99 -4.61 7.79
C SER A 101 11.02 -3.97 6.81
N LEU A 102 11.29 -2.75 6.35
CA LEU A 102 10.38 -1.99 5.49
C LEU A 102 10.52 -2.39 4.02
N VAL A 103 9.37 -2.67 3.40
CA VAL A 103 9.21 -2.81 1.95
C VAL A 103 8.07 -1.88 1.51
N MET A 104 8.35 -0.91 0.67
CA MET A 104 7.32 -0.04 0.12
C MET A 104 7.11 -0.33 -1.36
N LEU A 105 5.88 -0.60 -1.74
CA LEU A 105 5.47 -0.82 -3.13
C LEU A 105 4.64 0.37 -3.61
N GLY A 106 4.82 0.72 -4.86
CA GLY A 106 4.00 1.72 -5.54
C GLY A 106 3.67 1.27 -6.96
N SER A 107 2.57 1.78 -7.51
CA SER A 107 2.13 1.43 -8.84
C SER A 107 1.43 2.60 -9.54
N THR A 108 1.60 2.70 -10.85
CA THR A 108 0.83 3.61 -11.69
C THR A 108 -0.36 2.94 -12.37
N SER A 109 -0.63 1.66 -12.10
CA SER A 109 -1.69 0.89 -12.77
C SER A 109 -3.08 1.50 -12.59
N LYS A 110 -3.33 2.17 -11.44
CA LYS A 110 -4.58 2.88 -11.15
C LYS A 110 -4.52 4.36 -11.49
N ILE A 111 -3.35 4.88 -11.86
CA ILE A 111 -3.09 6.30 -12.15
C ILE A 111 -3.11 6.54 -13.65
N SER A 112 -2.45 5.68 -14.43
CA SER A 112 -2.30 5.79 -15.88
C SER A 112 -3.24 4.81 -16.62
N LEU A 113 -2.69 3.92 -17.43
CA LEU A 113 -3.43 2.92 -18.19
C LEU A 113 -3.35 1.55 -17.53
N ALA A 114 -4.48 0.91 -17.32
CA ALA A 114 -4.53 -0.47 -16.87
C ALA A 114 -3.76 -1.37 -17.85
N GLY A 115 -2.95 -2.28 -17.32
CA GLY A 115 -2.08 -3.17 -18.12
C GLY A 115 -0.80 -2.52 -18.63
N SER A 116 -0.63 -1.21 -18.49
CA SER A 116 0.58 -0.46 -18.87
C SER A 116 1.20 0.30 -17.70
N GLY A 117 0.89 -0.09 -16.46
CA GLY A 117 1.43 0.54 -15.26
C GLY A 117 2.92 0.26 -15.07
N LEU A 118 3.56 1.14 -14.30
CA LEU A 118 4.88 0.91 -13.73
C LEU A 118 4.72 0.49 -12.27
N ALA A 119 5.57 -0.39 -11.80
CA ALA A 119 5.71 -0.73 -10.40
C ALA A 119 7.03 -0.16 -9.86
N PHE A 120 7.00 0.23 -8.59
CA PHE A 120 8.14 0.76 -7.87
C PHE A 120 8.31 -0.02 -6.58
N ILE A 121 9.55 -0.22 -6.18
CA ILE A 121 9.89 -0.79 -4.88
C ILE A 121 10.92 0.11 -4.21
N SER A 122 10.70 0.39 -2.91
CA SER A 122 11.67 1.05 -2.04
C SER A 122 12.05 0.11 -0.91
N LEU A 123 13.33 -0.04 -0.68
CA LEU A 123 13.95 -0.93 0.30
C LEU A 123 15.11 -0.21 0.97
N SER A 124 15.57 -0.72 2.12
CA SER A 124 16.86 -0.33 2.68
C SER A 124 18.00 -0.66 1.70
N PRO A 125 19.16 0.01 1.80
CA PRO A 125 20.29 -0.24 0.90
C PRO A 125 20.72 -1.72 0.85
N GLU A 126 20.71 -2.40 1.98
CA GLU A 126 21.08 -3.82 2.06
C GLU A 126 20.05 -4.72 1.37
N ASN A 127 18.75 -4.51 1.67
CA ASN A 127 17.70 -5.26 1.01
C ASN A 127 17.62 -4.95 -0.49
N MET A 128 17.91 -3.72 -0.91
CA MET A 128 17.95 -3.35 -2.32
C MET A 128 19.07 -4.10 -3.06
N LYS A 129 20.24 -4.21 -2.46
CA LYS A 129 21.36 -4.99 -3.03
C LYS A 129 20.94 -6.45 -3.25
N ASN A 130 20.38 -7.09 -2.23
CA ASN A 130 19.91 -8.47 -2.31
C ASN A 130 18.77 -8.63 -3.34
N PHE A 131 17.84 -7.68 -3.38
CA PHE A 131 16.75 -7.67 -4.37
C PHE A 131 17.27 -7.59 -5.80
N ILE A 132 18.22 -6.68 -6.07
CA ILE A 132 18.80 -6.52 -7.42
C ILE A 132 19.55 -7.78 -7.83
N GLU A 133 20.35 -8.37 -6.95
CA GLU A 133 21.06 -9.62 -7.24
C GLU A 133 20.10 -10.75 -7.61
N TYR A 134 18.99 -10.87 -6.90
CA TYR A 134 17.97 -11.87 -7.19
C TYR A 134 17.19 -11.52 -8.47
N PHE A 135 16.71 -10.28 -8.59
CA PHE A 135 15.86 -9.85 -9.69
C PHE A 135 16.56 -9.87 -11.04
N SER A 136 17.86 -9.59 -11.07
CA SER A 136 18.68 -9.66 -12.31
C SER A 136 18.72 -11.05 -12.95
N LYS A 137 18.41 -12.09 -12.20
CA LYS A 137 18.32 -13.47 -12.73
C LYS A 137 17.01 -13.72 -13.50
N PHE A 138 15.98 -12.89 -13.28
CA PHE A 138 14.66 -13.04 -13.91
C PHE A 138 14.37 -11.99 -14.97
N SER A 139 15.01 -10.84 -14.92
CA SER A 139 14.73 -9.73 -15.81
C SER A 139 15.98 -8.97 -16.17
N LEU A 140 16.14 -8.70 -17.47
CA LEU A 140 17.19 -7.81 -18.00
C LEU A 140 16.88 -6.32 -17.75
N GLY A 141 15.68 -6.00 -17.32
CA GLY A 141 15.24 -4.64 -16.97
C GLY A 141 13.78 -4.39 -17.30
N SER A 142 13.33 -3.23 -16.88
CA SER A 142 11.94 -2.79 -17.08
C SER A 142 11.74 -2.28 -18.51
N ASP A 143 10.48 -2.33 -19.00
CA ASP A 143 10.07 -1.81 -20.31
C ASP A 143 10.38 -0.31 -20.44
N LYS A 144 11.40 0.02 -21.23
CA LYS A 144 11.90 1.38 -21.46
C LYS A 144 10.92 2.24 -22.24
N VAL A 145 10.14 1.64 -23.14
CA VAL A 145 9.12 2.37 -23.92
C VAL A 145 8.00 2.81 -22.99
N ASN A 146 7.56 1.93 -22.09
CA ASN A 146 6.53 2.26 -21.12
C ASN A 146 7.02 3.30 -20.11
N GLN A 147 8.27 3.21 -19.64
CA GLN A 147 8.87 4.26 -18.82
C GLN A 147 8.87 5.62 -19.53
N ALA A 148 9.28 5.66 -20.81
CA ALA A 148 9.28 6.89 -21.60
C ALA A 148 7.87 7.48 -21.79
N ARG A 149 6.85 6.63 -21.97
CA ARG A 149 5.44 7.07 -22.00
C ARG A 149 5.03 7.78 -20.70
N HIS A 150 5.38 7.20 -19.55
CA HIS A 150 5.05 7.78 -18.25
C HIS A 150 5.78 9.12 -18.02
N VAL A 151 7.07 9.21 -18.38
CA VAL A 151 7.83 10.46 -18.28
C VAL A 151 7.25 11.54 -19.18
N ARG A 152 6.81 11.20 -20.38
CA ARG A 152 6.16 12.16 -21.30
C ARG A 152 4.77 12.57 -20.82
N GLY A 153 3.98 11.62 -20.31
CA GLY A 153 2.62 11.88 -19.81
C GLY A 153 2.62 12.67 -18.49
N PHE A 154 3.58 12.38 -17.62
CA PHE A 154 3.73 12.99 -16.30
C PHE A 154 5.12 13.57 -16.10
N PRO A 155 5.44 14.70 -16.78
CA PRO A 155 6.80 15.27 -16.78
C PRO A 155 7.21 15.89 -15.42
N SER A 156 6.26 16.02 -14.48
CA SER A 156 6.51 16.57 -13.16
C SER A 156 5.48 16.06 -12.14
N LYS A 157 5.84 16.18 -10.85
CA LYS A 157 4.90 15.93 -9.74
C LYS A 157 3.63 16.79 -9.87
N LYS A 158 3.76 18.04 -10.33
CA LYS A 158 2.62 18.94 -10.57
C LYS A 158 1.67 18.35 -11.63
N ALA A 159 2.22 17.90 -12.77
CA ALA A 159 1.43 17.30 -13.85
C ALA A 159 0.69 16.04 -13.36
N LEU A 160 1.35 15.19 -12.57
CA LEU A 160 0.72 14.02 -11.96
C LEU A 160 -0.42 14.43 -10.99
N THR A 161 -0.18 15.42 -10.13
CA THR A 161 -1.19 15.90 -9.18
C THR A 161 -2.42 16.47 -9.91
N GLU A 162 -2.22 17.22 -10.98
CA GLU A 162 -3.32 17.77 -11.80
C GLU A 162 -4.09 16.67 -12.51
N HIS A 163 -3.41 15.64 -13.00
CA HIS A 163 -4.05 14.47 -13.57
C HIS A 163 -4.94 13.76 -12.55
N MET A 164 -4.45 13.52 -11.34
CA MET A 164 -5.22 12.88 -10.27
C MET A 164 -6.43 13.70 -9.86
N LYS A 165 -6.33 15.04 -9.83
CA LYS A 165 -7.49 15.91 -9.60
C LYS A 165 -8.56 15.76 -10.69
N LYS A 166 -8.16 15.66 -11.97
CA LYS A 166 -9.10 15.41 -13.07
C LYS A 166 -9.77 14.05 -12.96
N LEU A 167 -9.03 13.02 -12.57
CA LEU A 167 -9.61 11.70 -12.31
C LEU A 167 -10.61 11.75 -11.15
N ALA A 168 -10.30 12.46 -10.07
CA ALA A 168 -11.22 12.63 -8.94
C ALA A 168 -12.54 13.27 -9.36
N VAL A 169 -12.51 14.29 -10.22
CA VAL A 169 -13.75 14.93 -10.77
C VAL A 169 -14.61 13.94 -11.55
N ILE A 170 -13.99 12.99 -12.26
CA ILE A 170 -14.71 11.98 -13.04
C ILE A 170 -15.25 10.84 -12.16
N LEU A 171 -14.46 10.44 -11.16
CA LEU A 171 -14.76 9.26 -10.35
C LEU A 171 -15.68 9.57 -9.17
N LYS A 172 -15.46 10.71 -8.49
CA LYS A 172 -16.21 11.05 -7.28
C LYS A 172 -17.73 10.97 -7.46
N PRO A 173 -18.36 11.52 -8.51
CA PRO A 173 -19.82 11.43 -8.68
C PRO A 173 -20.33 9.98 -8.79
N LYS A 174 -19.49 9.05 -9.26
CA LYS A 174 -19.86 7.63 -9.35
C LYS A 174 -19.82 6.97 -7.96
N PHE A 175 -18.84 7.33 -7.14
CA PHE A 175 -18.77 6.88 -5.75
C PHE A 175 -19.95 7.46 -4.95
N ASP A 176 -20.20 8.77 -5.06
CA ASP A 176 -21.31 9.42 -4.36
C ASP A 176 -22.66 8.79 -4.72
N LEU A 177 -22.88 8.42 -6.00
CA LEU A 177 -24.09 7.73 -6.43
C LEU A 177 -24.22 6.33 -5.82
N VAL A 178 -23.11 5.57 -5.76
CA VAL A 178 -23.11 4.23 -5.14
C VAL A 178 -23.41 4.35 -3.66
N GLU A 179 -22.76 5.28 -2.97
CA GLU A 179 -22.97 5.56 -1.56
C GLU A 179 -24.43 5.93 -1.27
N GLU A 180 -24.99 6.89 -2.01
CA GLU A 180 -26.42 7.26 -1.93
C GLU A 180 -27.36 6.05 -2.09
N LYS A 181 -27.07 5.17 -3.07
CA LYS A 181 -27.88 3.97 -3.29
C LYS A 181 -27.77 2.96 -2.18
N LEU A 182 -26.56 2.74 -1.67
CA LEU A 182 -26.34 1.83 -0.55
C LEU A 182 -27.00 2.35 0.73
N GLU A 183 -26.90 3.66 1.03
CA GLU A 183 -27.56 4.30 2.15
C GLU A 183 -29.10 4.22 2.09
N SER A 184 -29.66 4.17 0.87
CA SER A 184 -31.09 4.02 0.66
C SER A 184 -31.62 2.60 0.90
N LEU A 185 -30.73 1.60 1.08
CA LEU A 185 -31.13 0.22 1.33
C LEU A 185 -31.52 0.05 2.81
N PRO A 186 -32.56 -0.75 3.11
CA PRO A 186 -32.89 -1.12 4.47
C PRO A 186 -31.69 -1.85 5.14
N SER A 187 -31.41 -1.48 6.38
CA SER A 187 -30.31 -2.07 7.17
C SER A 187 -30.38 -3.59 7.35
N GLU A 188 -31.56 -4.16 7.09
CA GLU A 188 -31.85 -5.61 7.10
C GLU A 188 -31.32 -6.32 5.85
N ILE A 189 -31.16 -5.59 4.74
CA ILE A 189 -30.70 -6.14 3.47
C ILE A 189 -29.16 -6.10 3.38
N ALA A 190 -28.56 -5.01 3.80
CA ALA A 190 -27.12 -4.83 3.79
C ALA A 190 -26.67 -3.87 4.89
N LYS A 191 -25.56 -4.26 5.57
CA LYS A 191 -24.74 -3.34 6.37
C LYS A 191 -23.44 -3.12 5.64
N TRP A 192 -23.07 -1.87 5.45
CA TRP A 192 -21.82 -1.46 4.82
C TRP A 192 -21.19 -0.32 5.61
N THR A 193 -19.88 -0.20 5.57
CA THR A 193 -19.09 0.81 6.28
C THR A 193 -18.17 1.52 5.30
#